data_cbe6f60ab77e64b58272ca9280a7bfc6
#
_entry.id   cbe6f60ab77e64b58272ca9280a7bfc6
#
_cell.length_a   1.000
_cell.length_b   1.000
_cell.length_c   1.000
_cell.angle_alpha   90.00
_cell.angle_beta   90.00
_cell.angle_gamma   90.00
#
_symmetry.space_group_name_H-M   'P 1'
#
loop_
_entity.id
_entity.type
_entity.pdbx_description
1 polymer ?
#
loop_
_entity_poly.entity_id
_entity_poly.type
_entity_poly.pdbx_seq_one_letter_code
_entity_poly.pdbx_strand_id
1 'polypeptide(L)'
;LAADADLIITGEGRLDSQSLGGKAVIGVARRARELRVPCAALAGAVDISVLPQAYELGLTAAFPINPLPLPFEQVRVSCRENLSAAVENLIRFYCSAAR
;
A
#
# COMPACT_ATOMS: atom_id res chain seq x y z
N LEU A 1 8.10 -16.97 5.55
CA LEU A 1 8.62 -16.22 4.40
C LEU A 1 8.70 -14.74 4.72
N ALA A 2 7.60 -14.17 5.21
CA ALA A 2 7.60 -12.74 5.54
C ALA A 2 8.58 -12.39 6.67
N ALA A 3 8.94 -13.34 7.49
CA ALA A 3 9.86 -13.10 8.60
C ALA A 3 11.26 -12.68 8.14
N ASP A 4 11.63 -13.06 6.91
CA ASP A 4 12.93 -12.71 6.35
C ASP A 4 12.84 -11.51 5.41
N ALA A 5 11.66 -10.92 5.26
CA ALA A 5 11.49 -9.79 4.36
C ALA A 5 11.97 -8.49 4.99
N ASP A 6 12.49 -7.59 4.18
CA ASP A 6 12.85 -6.24 4.59
C ASP A 6 11.68 -5.28 4.43
N LEU A 7 10.74 -5.59 3.55
CA LEU A 7 9.61 -4.75 3.23
C LEU A 7 8.50 -5.62 2.64
N ILE A 8 7.27 -5.36 3.05
CA ILE A 8 6.10 -6.02 2.50
C ILE A 8 5.28 -4.98 1.75
N ILE A 9 4.92 -5.29 0.50
CA ILE A 9 4.07 -4.43 -0.31
C ILE A 9 2.78 -5.19 -0.59
N THR A 10 1.64 -4.58 -0.28
CA THR A 10 0.34 -5.17 -0.55
C THR A 10 -0.47 -4.25 -1.46
N GLY A 11 -1.35 -4.81 -2.25
CA GLY A 11 -2.18 -4.08 -3.19
C GLY A 11 -3.64 -4.13 -2.84
N GLU A 12 -4.36 -3.07 -3.18
CA GLU A 12 -5.80 -2.97 -2.95
C GLU A 12 -6.39 -2.05 -4.00
N GLY A 13 -7.61 -2.36 -4.48
CA GLY A 13 -8.28 -1.46 -5.42
C GLY A 13 -8.60 -0.12 -4.80
N ARG A 14 -9.07 -0.13 -3.56
CA ARG A 14 -9.42 1.07 -2.83
C ARG A 14 -9.21 0.85 -1.34
N LEU A 15 -8.50 1.76 -0.71
CA LEU A 15 -8.30 1.71 0.73
C LEU A 15 -9.28 2.69 1.39
N ASP A 16 -10.27 2.16 2.08
CA ASP A 16 -11.31 2.96 2.75
C ASP A 16 -11.76 2.23 4.02
N SER A 17 -12.87 2.67 4.60
CA SER A 17 -13.37 2.09 5.86
C SER A 17 -13.72 0.60 5.71
N GLN A 18 -14.15 0.18 4.53
CA GLN A 18 -14.45 -1.24 4.30
C GLN A 18 -13.18 -2.08 4.27
N SER A 19 -12.08 -1.51 3.76
CA SER A 19 -10.79 -2.21 3.74
C SER A 19 -10.31 -2.52 5.14
N LEU A 20 -10.57 -1.65 6.10
CA LEU A 20 -10.13 -1.85 7.49
C LEU A 20 -10.89 -2.99 8.17
N GLY A 21 -12.10 -3.28 7.72
CA GLY A 21 -12.85 -4.42 8.22
C GLY A 21 -12.60 -5.69 7.44
N GLY A 22 -11.86 -5.61 6.34
CA GLY A 22 -11.54 -6.75 5.50
C GLY A 22 -10.37 -7.55 6.01
N LYS A 23 -10.13 -8.71 5.38
CA LYS A 23 -9.08 -9.60 5.83
C LYS A 23 -7.79 -9.50 5.04
N ALA A 24 -7.85 -8.97 3.80
CA ALA A 24 -6.70 -8.99 2.91
C ALA A 24 -5.60 -8.03 3.37
N VAL A 25 -5.83 -6.72 3.20
CA VAL A 25 -4.81 -5.72 3.53
C VAL A 25 -4.49 -5.72 5.01
N ILE A 26 -5.52 -5.76 5.86
CA ILE A 26 -5.32 -5.67 7.31
C ILE A 26 -4.67 -6.94 7.85
N GLY A 27 -5.00 -8.11 7.28
CA GLY A 27 -4.33 -9.34 7.67
C GLY A 27 -2.84 -9.29 7.38
N VAL A 28 -2.46 -8.79 6.21
CA VAL A 28 -1.06 -8.62 5.84
C VAL A 28 -0.39 -7.60 6.75
N ALA A 29 -1.06 -6.48 7.02
CA ALA A 29 -0.50 -5.43 7.86
C ALA A 29 -0.26 -5.90 9.30
N ARG A 30 -1.21 -6.65 9.86
CA ARG A 30 -1.04 -7.20 11.21
C ARG A 30 0.12 -8.18 11.27
N ARG A 31 0.26 -9.02 10.26
CA ARG A 31 1.35 -9.98 10.22
C ARG A 31 2.70 -9.26 10.10
N ALA A 32 2.76 -8.24 9.27
CA ALA A 32 3.97 -7.44 9.14
C ALA A 32 4.37 -6.80 10.47
N ARG A 33 3.38 -6.30 11.21
CA ARG A 33 3.62 -5.69 12.51
C ARG A 33 4.20 -6.71 13.49
N GLU A 34 3.64 -7.93 13.52
CA GLU A 34 4.14 -8.98 14.38
C GLU A 34 5.61 -9.30 14.06
N LEU A 35 5.97 -9.26 12.79
CA LEU A 35 7.31 -9.57 12.32
C LEU A 35 8.24 -8.36 12.33
N ARG A 36 7.71 -7.19 12.68
CA ARG A 36 8.46 -5.92 12.68
C ARG A 36 9.02 -5.56 11.31
N VAL A 37 8.23 -5.83 10.27
CA VAL A 37 8.59 -5.53 8.89
C VAL A 37 7.71 -4.38 8.40
N PRO A 38 8.27 -3.33 7.76
CA PRO A 38 7.45 -2.28 7.19
C PRO A 38 6.49 -2.82 6.16
N CYS A 39 5.26 -2.30 6.15
CA CYS A 39 4.23 -2.72 5.23
C CYS A 39 3.63 -1.51 4.53
N ALA A 40 3.74 -1.46 3.22
CA ALA A 40 3.16 -0.39 2.41
C ALA A 40 2.00 -0.92 1.60
N ALA A 41 0.89 -0.19 1.57
CA ALA A 41 -0.24 -0.51 0.73
C ALA A 41 -0.24 0.39 -0.50
N LEU A 42 -0.43 -0.20 -1.67
CA LEU A 42 -0.58 0.54 -2.93
C LEU A 42 -2.01 0.34 -3.39
N ALA A 43 -2.74 1.41 -3.60
CA ALA A 43 -4.16 1.34 -3.92
C ALA A 43 -4.51 2.28 -5.06
N GLY A 44 -5.57 1.95 -5.80
CA GLY A 44 -6.07 2.84 -6.83
C GLY A 44 -6.61 4.14 -6.25
N ALA A 45 -7.17 4.08 -5.06
CA ALA A 45 -7.64 5.26 -4.33
C ALA A 45 -7.41 5.04 -2.84
N VAL A 46 -7.06 6.11 -2.13
CA VAL A 46 -6.83 6.06 -0.68
C VAL A 46 -7.68 7.13 -0.02
N ASP A 47 -8.53 6.68 0.91
CA ASP A 47 -9.29 7.60 1.75
C ASP A 47 -8.40 7.98 2.93
N ILE A 48 -7.91 9.22 2.92
CA ILE A 48 -6.96 9.64 3.95
C ILE A 48 -7.55 9.65 5.35
N SER A 49 -8.88 9.69 5.47
CA SER A 49 -9.51 9.71 6.79
C SER A 49 -9.35 8.39 7.55
N VAL A 50 -9.05 7.28 6.86
CA VAL A 50 -8.87 6.00 7.52
C VAL A 50 -7.41 5.69 7.83
N LEU A 51 -6.47 6.52 7.40
CA LEU A 51 -5.05 6.25 7.57
C LEU A 51 -4.62 6.11 9.03
N PRO A 52 -5.05 6.97 9.96
CA PRO A 52 -4.63 6.79 11.35
C PRO A 52 -4.99 5.42 11.91
N GLN A 53 -6.19 4.93 11.61
CA GLN A 53 -6.61 3.61 12.06
C GLN A 53 -5.82 2.51 11.36
N ALA A 54 -5.53 2.68 10.07
CA ALA A 54 -4.74 1.71 9.32
C ALA A 54 -3.33 1.58 9.91
N TYR A 55 -2.73 2.69 10.31
CA TYR A 55 -1.41 2.66 10.94
C TYR A 55 -1.44 1.90 12.26
N GLU A 56 -2.48 2.10 13.06
CA GLU A 56 -2.63 1.37 14.32
C GLU A 56 -2.78 -0.13 14.10
N LEU A 57 -3.36 -0.53 12.97
CA LEU A 57 -3.55 -1.95 12.65
C LEU A 57 -2.31 -2.60 12.06
N GLY A 58 -1.25 -1.83 11.80
CA GLY A 58 0.03 -2.38 11.38
C GLY A 58 0.56 -1.88 10.06
N LEU A 59 -0.20 -1.03 9.34
CA LEU A 59 0.25 -0.49 8.08
C LEU A 59 1.27 0.63 8.33
N THR A 60 2.40 0.58 7.63
CA THR A 60 3.40 1.63 7.75
C THR A 60 3.03 2.86 6.94
N ALA A 61 2.55 2.64 5.73
CA ALA A 61 2.18 3.73 4.82
C ALA A 61 1.26 3.21 3.73
N ALA A 62 0.52 4.12 3.10
CA ALA A 62 -0.34 3.80 1.97
C ALA A 62 -0.18 4.87 0.91
N PHE A 63 -0.15 4.45 -0.34
CA PHE A 63 0.05 5.35 -1.47
C PHE A 63 -0.95 5.07 -2.57
N PRO A 64 -1.59 6.11 -3.15
CA PRO A 64 -2.35 5.93 -4.37
C PRO A 64 -1.40 5.71 -5.55
N ILE A 65 -1.82 4.88 -6.50
CA ILE A 65 -0.95 4.56 -7.64
C ILE A 65 -1.20 5.44 -8.86
N ASN A 66 -2.28 6.22 -8.85
CA ASN A 66 -2.64 7.05 -10.00
C ASN A 66 -1.92 8.40 -9.92
N PRO A 67 -0.93 8.65 -10.79
CA PRO A 67 -0.11 9.86 -10.68
C PRO A 67 -0.83 11.12 -11.13
N LEU A 68 -1.94 10.98 -11.88
CA LEU A 68 -2.72 12.11 -12.37
C LEU A 68 -4.17 11.97 -11.93
N PRO A 69 -4.87 13.09 -11.65
CA PRO A 69 -6.26 13.05 -11.22
C PRO A 69 -7.21 12.87 -12.43
N LEU A 70 -7.16 11.69 -13.03
CA LEU A 70 -7.97 11.37 -14.20
C LEU A 70 -9.21 10.58 -13.82
N PRO A 71 -10.28 10.63 -14.64
CA PRO A 71 -11.46 9.80 -14.40
C PRO A 71 -11.12 8.31 -14.40
N PHE A 72 -11.90 7.52 -13.68
CA PHE A 72 -11.65 6.09 -13.54
C PHE A 72 -11.51 5.39 -14.89
N GLU A 73 -12.35 5.76 -15.87
CA GLU A 73 -12.30 5.13 -17.19
C GLU A 73 -10.95 5.30 -17.88
N GLN A 74 -10.23 6.37 -17.56
CA GLN A 74 -8.91 6.60 -18.13
C GLN A 74 -7.81 5.92 -17.31
N VAL A 75 -7.91 5.96 -15.99
CA VAL A 75 -6.85 5.38 -15.15
C VAL A 75 -6.87 3.85 -15.18
N ARG A 76 -8.02 3.23 -15.38
CA ARG A 76 -8.07 1.77 -15.36
C ARG A 76 -7.28 1.12 -16.50
N VAL A 77 -7.16 1.81 -17.65
CA VAL A 77 -6.37 1.29 -18.77
C VAL A 77 -4.87 1.40 -18.51
N SER A 78 -4.47 2.28 -17.60
CA SER A 78 -3.06 2.47 -17.23
C SER A 78 -2.72 1.82 -15.90
N CYS A 79 -3.62 1.00 -15.34
CA CYS A 79 -3.46 0.48 -13.99
C CYS A 79 -2.16 -0.30 -13.80
N ARG A 80 -1.80 -1.14 -14.76
CA ARG A 80 -0.57 -1.93 -14.66
C ARG A 80 0.67 -1.06 -14.67
N GLU A 81 0.71 -0.07 -15.56
CA GLU A 81 1.84 0.85 -15.65
C GLU A 81 1.94 1.71 -14.41
N ASN A 82 0.80 2.19 -13.91
CA ASN A 82 0.76 3.01 -12.70
C ASN A 82 1.24 2.22 -11.49
N LEU A 83 0.83 0.96 -11.38
CA LEU A 83 1.28 0.11 -10.29
C LEU A 83 2.79 -0.14 -10.38
N SER A 84 3.30 -0.44 -11.57
CA SER A 84 4.73 -0.66 -11.76
C SER A 84 5.54 0.57 -11.36
N ALA A 85 5.09 1.76 -11.78
CA ALA A 85 5.79 3.00 -11.44
C ALA A 85 5.76 3.26 -9.93
N ALA A 86 4.62 3.00 -9.29
CA ALA A 86 4.50 3.19 -7.85
C ALA A 86 5.41 2.24 -7.08
N VAL A 87 5.49 0.98 -7.50
CA VAL A 87 6.38 -0.01 -6.88
C VAL A 87 7.83 0.43 -7.05
N GLU A 88 8.21 0.83 -8.24
CA GLU A 88 9.58 1.28 -8.49
C GLU A 88 9.95 2.48 -7.62
N ASN A 89 9.07 3.48 -7.54
CA ASN A 89 9.32 4.64 -6.70
C ASN A 89 9.46 4.26 -5.23
N LEU A 90 8.61 3.39 -4.75
CA LEU A 90 8.66 2.95 -3.36
C LEU A 90 9.95 2.21 -3.06
N ILE A 91 10.35 1.29 -3.93
CA ILE A 91 11.57 0.51 -3.74
C ILE A 91 12.81 1.42 -3.80
N ARG A 92 12.85 2.34 -4.74
CA ARG A 92 13.97 3.27 -4.84
C ARG A 92 14.12 4.10 -3.58
N PHE A 93 12.99 4.59 -3.06
CA PHE A 93 13.01 5.39 -1.84
C PHE A 93 13.42 4.55 -0.64
N TYR A 94 12.84 3.36 -0.51
CA TYR A 94 13.13 2.46 0.60
C TYR A 94 14.61 2.07 0.63
N CYS A 95 15.16 1.68 -0.50
CA CYS A 95 16.56 1.26 -0.58
C CYS A 95 17.51 2.41 -0.26
N SER A 96 17.15 3.62 -0.66
CA SER A 96 17.95 4.80 -0.36
C SER A 96 17.92 5.15 1.12
N ALA A 97 16.75 5.02 1.76
CA ALA A 97 16.57 5.37 3.16
C ALA A 97 17.09 4.31 4.12
N ALA A 98 17.17 3.06 3.67
CA ALA A 98 17.52 1.93 4.53
C ALA A 98 19.02 1.71 4.71
N ARG A 99 19.85 2.59 4.18
CA ARG A 99 21.31 2.47 4.26
C ARG A 99 21.83 2.59 5.69
#